data_c04ba4049fd44130ab2fc5aa860d1af5
#
_entry.id   c04ba4049fd44130ab2fc5aa860d1af5
#
_cell.length_a   1.000
_cell.length_b   1.000
_cell.length_c   1.000
_cell.angle_alpha   90.00
_cell.angle_beta   90.00
_cell.angle_gamma   90.00
#
_symmetry.space_group_name_H-M   'P 1'
#
loop_
_entity.id
_entity.type
_entity.pdbx_description
1 polymer ?
#
loop_
_entity_poly.entity_id
_entity_poly.type
_entity_poly.pdbx_seq_one_letter_code
_entity_poly.pdbx_strand_id
1 'polypeptide(L)'
;MEDDWSNFLEPYDQAVNELKLKLRTLRGQFKKSGNRSPIEYVTGRVKPIPSILEKMKRRQIKPKRLSQDMEDIAGVRIMCQFVEDIYRVVELLRKRKDMQVIEERDYIKTPKESGYRSYHLVVTYPVQLLEREQQLKVEIQIRTLAMNFWATIEHSLNYKYQGCIPSEVAMRLEKSAEIAFALDQEMSSICLLYTSPSPRDRQK
;
A
#
# COMPACT_ATOMS: atom_id res chain seq x y z
N MET A 1 1.88 -0.68 -31.52
CA MET A 1 2.37 -0.08 -30.23
C MET A 1 1.32 -0.12 -29.12
N GLU A 2 0.05 0.24 -29.37
CA GLU A 2 -0.99 0.15 -28.32
C GLU A 2 -1.29 -1.30 -27.95
N ASP A 3 -1.41 -2.20 -28.90
CA ASP A 3 -1.63 -3.63 -28.66
C ASP A 3 -0.49 -4.29 -27.87
N ASP A 4 0.74 -3.83 -28.04
CA ASP A 4 1.91 -4.35 -27.33
C ASP A 4 1.86 -4.00 -25.81
N TRP A 5 1.44 -2.79 -25.48
CA TRP A 5 1.24 -2.38 -24.09
C TRP A 5 0.03 -3.06 -23.44
N SER A 6 -1.07 -3.26 -24.19
CA SER A 6 -2.25 -3.94 -23.68
C SER A 6 -1.90 -5.37 -23.26
N ASN A 7 -1.27 -6.13 -24.16
CA ASN A 7 -0.82 -7.51 -23.87
C ASN A 7 0.21 -7.58 -22.72
N PHE A 8 1.10 -6.57 -22.63
CA PHE A 8 2.08 -6.51 -21.54
C PHE A 8 1.43 -6.25 -20.17
N LEU A 9 0.40 -5.38 -20.12
CA LEU A 9 -0.22 -4.96 -18.85
C LEU A 9 -1.36 -5.87 -18.39
N GLU A 10 -1.96 -6.68 -19.26
CA GLU A 10 -3.06 -7.59 -18.95
C GLU A 10 -2.76 -8.51 -17.74
N PRO A 11 -1.60 -9.20 -17.67
CA PRO A 11 -1.27 -10.02 -16.49
C PRO A 11 -1.18 -9.21 -15.18
N TYR A 12 -0.72 -7.94 -15.24
CA TYR A 12 -0.66 -7.06 -14.09
C TYR A 12 -2.05 -6.62 -13.63
N ASP A 13 -2.97 -6.38 -14.55
CA ASP A 13 -4.36 -6.06 -14.22
C ASP A 13 -5.05 -7.26 -13.57
N GLN A 14 -4.83 -8.48 -14.10
CA GLN A 14 -5.29 -9.71 -13.48
C GLN A 14 -4.75 -9.85 -12.05
N ALA A 15 -3.44 -9.68 -11.83
CA ALA A 15 -2.82 -9.76 -10.51
C ALA A 15 -3.47 -8.77 -9.51
N VAL A 16 -3.69 -7.52 -9.93
CA VAL A 16 -4.34 -6.50 -9.11
C VAL A 16 -5.76 -6.93 -8.74
N ASN A 17 -6.55 -7.41 -9.68
CA ASN A 17 -7.95 -7.79 -9.45
C ASN A 17 -8.07 -9.02 -8.55
N GLU A 18 -7.23 -10.04 -8.75
CA GLU A 18 -7.18 -11.23 -7.88
C GLU A 18 -6.77 -10.87 -6.44
N LEU A 19 -5.72 -10.07 -6.28
CA LEU A 19 -5.27 -9.64 -4.95
C LEU A 19 -6.32 -8.81 -4.23
N LYS A 20 -6.99 -7.88 -4.92
CA LYS A 20 -8.11 -7.11 -4.35
C LYS A 20 -9.22 -8.03 -3.87
N LEU A 21 -9.60 -9.03 -4.66
CA LEU A 21 -10.64 -10.00 -4.30
C LEU A 21 -10.22 -10.80 -3.07
N LYS A 22 -9.03 -11.37 -3.06
CA LYS A 22 -8.49 -12.18 -1.95
C LYS A 22 -8.42 -11.38 -0.64
N LEU A 23 -7.96 -10.13 -0.68
CA LEU A 23 -7.85 -9.29 0.50
C LEU A 23 -9.22 -8.81 1.02
N ARG A 24 -10.18 -8.55 0.13
CA ARG A 24 -11.58 -8.27 0.51
C ARG A 24 -12.24 -9.48 1.15
N THR A 25 -11.97 -10.67 0.63
CA THR A 25 -12.47 -11.93 1.20
C THR A 25 -11.88 -12.15 2.60
N LEU A 26 -10.60 -11.90 2.80
CA LEU A 26 -9.94 -11.95 4.12
C LEU A 26 -10.63 -11.01 5.12
N ARG A 27 -10.93 -9.77 4.73
CA ARG A 27 -11.73 -8.83 5.54
C ARG A 27 -13.09 -9.43 5.93
N GLY A 28 -13.78 -10.06 4.99
CA GLY A 28 -15.06 -10.73 5.24
C GLY A 28 -14.96 -11.88 6.24
N GLN A 29 -13.86 -12.64 6.24
CA GLN A 29 -13.61 -13.73 7.18
C GLN A 29 -13.48 -13.22 8.62
N PHE A 30 -12.79 -12.10 8.85
CA PHE A 30 -12.72 -11.46 10.17
C PHE A 30 -14.10 -11.10 10.70
N LYS A 31 -14.95 -10.49 9.87
CA LYS A 31 -16.33 -10.13 10.26
C LYS A 31 -17.16 -11.37 10.65
N LYS A 32 -17.03 -12.46 9.89
CA LYS A 32 -17.74 -13.72 10.17
C LYS A 32 -17.27 -14.40 11.46
N SER A 33 -16.01 -14.26 11.83
CA SER A 33 -15.46 -14.81 13.09
C SER A 33 -15.72 -13.93 14.31
N GLY A 34 -16.49 -12.83 14.18
CA GLY A 34 -16.77 -11.88 15.26
C GLY A 34 -15.58 -11.00 15.65
N ASN A 35 -14.49 -11.05 14.89
CA ASN A 35 -13.29 -10.25 15.14
C ASN A 35 -13.29 -8.95 14.34
N ARG A 36 -12.72 -7.89 14.91
CA ARG A 36 -12.45 -6.67 14.17
C ARG A 36 -11.40 -6.94 13.07
N SER A 37 -11.77 -6.59 11.84
CA SER A 37 -10.85 -6.69 10.71
C SER A 37 -9.77 -5.62 10.80
N PRO A 38 -8.48 -5.93 10.61
CA PRO A 38 -7.44 -4.93 10.48
C PRO A 38 -7.49 -4.19 9.13
N ILE A 39 -8.30 -4.68 8.17
CA ILE A 39 -8.44 -4.10 6.83
C ILE A 39 -9.73 -3.29 6.77
N GLU A 40 -9.64 -2.01 6.50
CA GLU A 40 -10.81 -1.14 6.29
C GLU A 40 -11.32 -1.25 4.85
N TYR A 41 -10.44 -1.05 3.87
CA TYR A 41 -10.74 -1.32 2.47
C TYR A 41 -9.46 -1.57 1.65
N VAL A 42 -9.66 -2.07 0.44
CA VAL A 42 -8.57 -2.40 -0.49
C VAL A 42 -8.86 -1.74 -1.84
N THR A 43 -7.86 -1.04 -2.36
CA THR A 43 -7.84 -0.51 -3.73
C THR A 43 -6.65 -1.06 -4.48
N GLY A 44 -6.62 -0.89 -5.79
CA GLY A 44 -5.49 -1.29 -6.59
C GLY A 44 -5.58 -0.72 -8.00
N ARG A 45 -4.45 -0.57 -8.63
CA ARG A 45 -4.36 -0.09 -10.01
C ARG A 45 -3.13 -0.65 -10.71
N VAL A 46 -3.21 -0.75 -12.01
CA VAL A 46 -2.04 -0.83 -12.89
C VAL A 46 -1.52 0.58 -13.13
N LYS A 47 -0.22 0.75 -13.13
CA LYS A 47 0.44 2.04 -13.36
C LYS A 47 0.17 2.51 -14.79
N PRO A 48 -0.29 3.76 -15.01
CA PRO A 48 -0.51 4.29 -16.36
C PRO A 48 0.76 4.30 -17.21
N ILE A 49 0.63 3.99 -18.49
CA ILE A 49 1.77 3.93 -19.44
C ILE A 49 2.65 5.20 -19.38
N PRO A 50 2.11 6.44 -19.40
CA PRO A 50 2.95 7.63 -19.28
C PRO A 50 3.81 7.63 -18.02
N SER A 51 3.27 7.18 -16.88
CA SER A 51 4.01 7.09 -15.61
C SER A 51 5.05 5.96 -15.62
N ILE A 52 4.82 4.88 -16.36
CA ILE A 52 5.82 3.82 -16.58
C ILE A 52 6.99 4.39 -17.38
N LEU A 53 6.71 5.05 -18.49
CA LEU A 53 7.73 5.63 -19.38
C LEU A 53 8.56 6.71 -18.68
N GLU A 54 7.91 7.60 -17.92
CA GLU A 54 8.59 8.61 -17.11
C GLU A 54 9.54 7.96 -16.08
N LYS A 55 9.06 6.94 -15.34
CA LYS A 55 9.89 6.23 -14.36
C LYS A 55 11.03 5.46 -15.01
N MET A 56 10.80 4.84 -16.17
CA MET A 56 11.85 4.20 -16.97
C MET A 56 12.95 5.20 -17.33
N LYS A 57 12.58 6.37 -17.85
CA LYS A 57 13.54 7.44 -18.19
C LYS A 57 14.34 7.89 -16.96
N ARG A 58 13.65 8.19 -15.86
CA ARG A 58 14.27 8.67 -14.61
C ARG A 58 15.22 7.66 -13.99
N ARG A 59 14.87 6.35 -14.01
CA ARG A 59 15.68 5.25 -13.44
C ARG A 59 16.56 4.55 -14.45
N GLN A 60 16.59 4.98 -15.71
CA GLN A 60 17.35 4.39 -16.82
C GLN A 60 17.03 2.90 -17.02
N ILE A 61 15.77 2.50 -16.82
CA ILE A 61 15.33 1.11 -16.98
C ILE A 61 15.20 0.79 -18.47
N LYS A 62 15.88 -0.28 -18.90
CA LYS A 62 15.79 -0.77 -20.30
C LYS A 62 14.46 -1.49 -20.51
N PRO A 63 13.80 -1.36 -21.70
CA PRO A 63 12.52 -2.02 -21.98
C PRO A 63 12.51 -3.52 -21.70
N LYS A 64 13.57 -4.23 -22.06
CA LYS A 64 13.71 -5.70 -21.83
C LYS A 64 13.77 -6.08 -20.33
N ARG A 65 14.05 -5.14 -19.45
CA ARG A 65 14.14 -5.35 -18.01
C ARG A 65 13.00 -4.73 -17.22
N LEU A 66 12.00 -4.19 -17.90
CA LEU A 66 10.90 -3.45 -17.27
C LEU A 66 10.21 -4.26 -16.18
N SER A 67 9.84 -5.50 -16.43
CA SER A 67 9.19 -6.40 -15.46
C SER A 67 10.09 -6.79 -14.30
N GLN A 68 11.41 -6.76 -14.47
CA GLN A 68 12.38 -7.11 -13.44
C GLN A 68 12.73 -5.93 -12.54
N ASP A 69 12.91 -4.74 -13.14
CA ASP A 69 13.46 -3.57 -12.46
C ASP A 69 12.37 -2.59 -11.95
N MET A 70 11.12 -2.72 -12.44
CA MET A 70 10.00 -1.92 -11.96
C MET A 70 9.04 -2.76 -11.12
N GLU A 71 8.95 -2.44 -9.83
CA GLU A 71 8.21 -3.22 -8.83
C GLU A 71 6.74 -2.79 -8.70
N ASP A 72 6.39 -1.59 -9.17
CA ASP A 72 5.11 -0.91 -8.96
C ASP A 72 4.28 -0.75 -10.24
N ILE A 73 4.45 -1.66 -11.23
CA ILE A 73 3.56 -1.75 -12.39
C ILE A 73 2.17 -2.13 -11.90
N ALA A 74 2.07 -3.19 -11.09
CA ALA A 74 0.87 -3.51 -10.33
C ALA A 74 1.00 -2.96 -8.90
N GLY A 75 0.01 -2.19 -8.46
CA GLY A 75 -0.03 -1.62 -7.13
C GLY A 75 -1.34 -1.93 -6.41
N VAL A 76 -1.26 -2.45 -5.19
CA VAL A 76 -2.40 -2.66 -4.31
C VAL A 76 -2.22 -1.79 -3.07
N ARG A 77 -3.32 -1.19 -2.62
CA ARG A 77 -3.34 -0.38 -1.40
C ARG A 77 -4.32 -0.95 -0.39
N ILE A 78 -3.84 -1.18 0.82
CA ILE A 78 -4.64 -1.65 1.95
C ILE A 78 -4.75 -0.50 2.94
N MET A 79 -5.98 -0.11 3.25
CA MET A 79 -6.26 0.90 4.27
C MET A 79 -6.60 0.23 5.58
N CYS A 80 -5.97 0.70 6.64
CA CYS A 80 -6.19 0.30 8.03
C CYS A 80 -6.73 1.49 8.83
N GLN A 81 -7.40 1.22 9.96
CA GLN A 81 -7.84 2.28 10.88
C GLN A 81 -6.67 2.77 11.73
N PHE A 82 -5.84 1.85 12.23
CA PHE A 82 -4.80 2.12 13.20
C PHE A 82 -3.43 1.64 12.72
N VAL A 83 -2.37 2.18 13.30
CA VAL A 83 -0.99 1.81 12.98
C VAL A 83 -0.73 0.33 13.30
N GLU A 84 -1.25 -0.18 14.42
CA GLU A 84 -1.11 -1.58 14.82
C GLU A 84 -1.75 -2.55 13.83
N ASP A 85 -2.84 -2.13 13.19
CA ASP A 85 -3.50 -2.92 12.15
C ASP A 85 -2.62 -3.10 10.91
N ILE A 86 -1.77 -2.10 10.60
CA ILE A 86 -0.80 -2.22 9.51
C ILE A 86 0.13 -3.41 9.76
N TYR A 87 0.70 -3.50 10.96
CA TYR A 87 1.61 -4.61 11.32
C TYR A 87 0.88 -5.95 11.37
N ARG A 88 -0.38 -5.98 11.83
CA ARG A 88 -1.21 -7.20 11.76
C ARG A 88 -1.44 -7.65 10.31
N VAL A 89 -1.69 -6.73 9.40
CA VAL A 89 -1.84 -7.04 7.96
C VAL A 89 -0.53 -7.55 7.39
N VAL A 90 0.61 -6.94 7.72
CA VAL A 90 1.94 -7.41 7.29
C VAL A 90 2.17 -8.86 7.70
N GLU A 91 1.89 -9.21 8.98
CA GLU A 91 2.03 -10.58 9.47
C GLU A 91 1.08 -11.57 8.75
N LEU A 92 -0.14 -11.14 8.42
CA LEU A 92 -1.07 -11.95 7.65
C LEU A 92 -0.55 -12.20 6.22
N LEU A 93 0.03 -11.20 5.58
CA LEU A 93 0.59 -11.31 4.23
C LEU A 93 1.84 -12.20 4.20
N ARG A 94 2.73 -12.09 5.20
CA ARG A 94 3.92 -12.95 5.34
C ARG A 94 3.58 -14.44 5.45
N LYS A 95 2.45 -14.78 6.08
CA LYS A 95 1.99 -16.18 6.28
C LYS A 95 1.29 -16.76 5.04
N ARG A 96 1.03 -15.97 4.01
CA ARG A 96 0.37 -16.47 2.80
C ARG A 96 1.30 -17.36 1.99
N LYS A 97 0.69 -18.41 1.39
CA LYS A 97 1.40 -19.37 0.54
C LYS A 97 1.21 -19.11 -0.95
N ASP A 98 0.27 -18.22 -1.31
CA ASP A 98 -0.07 -17.87 -2.68
C ASP A 98 0.67 -16.63 -3.21
N MET A 99 1.64 -16.13 -2.43
CA MET A 99 2.57 -15.07 -2.81
C MET A 99 3.84 -15.18 -1.96
N GLN A 100 4.92 -14.58 -2.43
CA GLN A 100 6.18 -14.50 -1.69
C GLN A 100 6.58 -13.06 -1.48
N VAL A 101 6.80 -12.64 -0.25
CA VAL A 101 7.37 -11.33 0.07
C VAL A 101 8.85 -11.36 -0.27
N ILE A 102 9.31 -10.45 -1.14
CA ILE A 102 10.69 -10.35 -1.59
C ILE A 102 11.40 -9.09 -1.09
N GLU A 103 10.63 -8.07 -0.70
CA GLU A 103 11.19 -6.85 -0.12
C GLU A 103 10.17 -6.18 0.81
N GLU A 104 10.68 -5.57 1.88
CA GLU A 104 9.90 -4.82 2.85
C GLU A 104 10.55 -3.47 3.15
N ARG A 105 9.72 -2.41 3.23
CA ARG A 105 10.17 -1.06 3.57
C ARG A 105 9.19 -0.45 4.57
N ASP A 106 9.65 -0.31 5.82
CA ASP A 106 8.86 0.26 6.91
C ASP A 106 9.11 1.78 7.02
N TYR A 107 8.38 2.55 6.23
CA TYR A 107 8.41 4.02 6.31
C TYR A 107 7.55 4.58 7.46
N ILE A 108 7.01 3.73 8.35
CA ILE A 108 6.36 4.19 9.58
C ILE A 108 7.43 4.40 10.65
N LYS A 109 8.34 3.42 10.81
CA LYS A 109 9.47 3.51 11.73
C LYS A 109 10.56 4.47 11.24
N THR A 110 10.80 4.45 9.92
CA THR A 110 11.82 5.30 9.27
C THR A 110 11.15 6.12 8.16
N PRO A 111 10.48 7.25 8.50
CA PRO A 111 9.82 8.11 7.53
C PRO A 111 10.81 8.63 6.48
N LYS A 112 10.29 8.97 5.29
CA LYS A 112 11.09 9.71 4.31
C LYS A 112 11.29 11.15 4.79
N GLU A 113 12.28 11.85 4.22
CA GLU A 113 12.57 13.26 4.50
C GLU A 113 11.33 14.18 4.37
N SER A 114 10.41 13.86 3.44
CA SER A 114 9.15 14.58 3.29
C SER A 114 8.13 14.37 4.43
N GLY A 115 8.41 13.46 5.35
CA GLY A 115 7.45 13.00 6.38
C GLY A 115 6.53 11.87 5.91
N TYR A 116 6.69 11.37 4.68
CA TYR A 116 5.88 10.28 4.14
C TYR A 116 5.98 9.00 4.99
N ARG A 117 4.81 8.42 5.34
CA ARG A 117 4.69 7.17 6.09
C ARG A 117 3.82 6.17 5.34
N SER A 118 4.26 4.93 5.30
CA SER A 118 3.55 3.77 4.74
C SER A 118 4.37 2.51 5.02
N TYR A 119 3.74 1.35 5.10
CA TYR A 119 4.46 0.09 4.99
C TYR A 119 4.37 -0.41 3.56
N HIS A 120 5.51 -0.72 2.94
CA HIS A 120 5.57 -1.24 1.57
C HIS A 120 6.06 -2.68 1.59
N LEU A 121 5.35 -3.54 0.89
CA LEU A 121 5.77 -4.89 0.56
C LEU A 121 5.91 -4.99 -0.95
N VAL A 122 6.99 -5.57 -1.43
CA VAL A 122 7.08 -6.07 -2.80
C VAL A 122 6.92 -7.58 -2.73
N VAL A 123 5.93 -8.09 -3.44
CA VAL A 123 5.65 -9.52 -3.49
C VAL A 123 5.83 -10.06 -4.91
N THR A 124 6.26 -11.30 -5.00
CA THR A 124 6.12 -12.10 -6.22
C THR A 124 4.77 -12.80 -6.17
N TYR A 125 3.95 -12.59 -7.18
CA TYR A 125 2.59 -13.13 -7.29
C TYR A 125 2.43 -13.94 -8.57
N PRO A 126 2.02 -15.23 -8.48
CA PRO A 126 1.77 -16.05 -9.64
C PRO A 126 0.42 -15.72 -10.28
N VAL A 127 0.41 -15.45 -11.57
CA VAL A 127 -0.79 -15.27 -12.39
C VAL A 127 -0.89 -16.42 -13.38
N GLN A 128 -2.03 -17.10 -13.39
CA GLN A 128 -2.29 -18.15 -14.35
C GLN A 128 -2.86 -17.54 -15.61
N LEU A 129 -2.09 -17.60 -16.69
CA LEU A 129 -2.51 -17.26 -18.05
C LEU A 129 -3.02 -18.52 -18.77
N LEU A 130 -3.57 -18.35 -19.97
CA LEU A 130 -4.15 -19.44 -20.75
C LEU A 130 -3.17 -20.62 -20.93
N GLU A 131 -1.92 -20.32 -21.30
CA GLU A 131 -0.93 -21.33 -21.65
C GLU A 131 0.22 -21.47 -20.64
N ARG A 132 0.33 -20.55 -19.67
CA ARG A 132 1.48 -20.51 -18.74
C ARG A 132 1.15 -19.80 -17.44
N GLU A 133 1.88 -20.13 -16.39
CA GLU A 133 1.98 -19.30 -15.21
C GLU A 133 3.05 -18.22 -15.41
N GLN A 134 2.77 -17.03 -14.94
CA GLN A 134 3.72 -15.91 -14.94
C GLN A 134 3.88 -15.33 -13.54
N GLN A 135 5.12 -15.23 -13.09
CA GLN A 135 5.45 -14.57 -11.81
C GLN A 135 5.60 -13.07 -12.03
N LEU A 136 4.83 -12.28 -11.29
CA LEU A 136 4.83 -10.82 -11.38
C LEU A 136 5.23 -10.18 -10.05
N LYS A 137 5.92 -9.04 -10.14
CA LYS A 137 6.12 -8.18 -8.97
C LYS A 137 4.90 -7.29 -8.76
N VAL A 138 4.41 -7.24 -7.54
CA VAL A 138 3.31 -6.36 -7.11
C VAL A 138 3.74 -5.59 -5.88
N GLU A 139 3.59 -4.27 -5.90
CA GLU A 139 3.78 -3.43 -4.73
C GLU A 139 2.49 -3.37 -3.92
N ILE A 140 2.56 -3.72 -2.63
CA ILE A 140 1.47 -3.59 -1.68
C ILE A 140 1.82 -2.47 -0.71
N GLN A 141 1.03 -1.39 -0.70
CA GLN A 141 1.16 -0.27 0.21
C GLN A 141 0.10 -0.39 1.30
N ILE A 142 0.52 -0.36 2.57
CA ILE A 142 -0.36 -0.48 3.72
C ILE A 142 -0.27 0.81 4.51
N ARG A 143 -1.41 1.47 4.77
CA ARG A 143 -1.49 2.80 5.36
C ARG A 143 -2.69 2.92 6.28
N THR A 144 -2.62 3.87 7.21
CA THR A 144 -3.83 4.39 7.85
C THR A 144 -4.58 5.36 6.90
N LEU A 145 -5.78 5.74 7.30
CA LEU A 145 -6.56 6.76 6.58
C LEU A 145 -5.85 8.12 6.59
N ALA A 146 -5.26 8.51 7.71
CA ALA A 146 -4.53 9.78 7.84
C ALA A 146 -3.26 9.78 6.99
N MET A 147 -2.47 8.70 7.02
CA MET A 147 -1.30 8.53 6.14
C MET A 147 -1.69 8.61 4.66
N ASN A 148 -2.82 8.01 4.27
CA ASN A 148 -3.26 8.04 2.89
C ASN A 148 -3.76 9.41 2.46
N PHE A 149 -4.48 10.13 3.34
CA PHE A 149 -4.91 11.50 3.08
C PHE A 149 -3.68 12.38 2.81
N TRP A 150 -2.70 12.37 3.71
CA TRP A 150 -1.47 13.14 3.55
C TRP A 150 -0.71 12.80 2.26
N ALA A 151 -0.49 11.51 1.99
CA ALA A 151 0.22 11.05 0.80
C ALA A 151 -0.49 11.42 -0.52
N THR A 152 -1.82 11.53 -0.49
CA THR A 152 -2.59 11.97 -1.67
C THR A 152 -2.35 13.45 -1.97
N ILE A 153 -2.30 14.29 -0.92
CA ILE A 153 -2.01 15.73 -1.06
C ILE A 153 -0.56 15.95 -1.52
N GLU A 154 0.40 15.26 -0.87
CA GLU A 154 1.83 15.33 -1.25
C GLU A 154 2.03 14.95 -2.72
N HIS A 155 1.40 13.87 -3.19
CA HIS A 155 1.47 13.45 -4.59
C HIS A 155 0.89 14.51 -5.54
N SER A 156 -0.23 15.14 -5.18
CA SER A 156 -0.85 16.20 -5.98
C SER A 156 0.04 17.44 -6.09
N LEU A 157 0.72 17.80 -4.99
CA LEU A 157 1.66 18.91 -4.98
C LEU A 157 2.93 18.60 -5.78
N ASN A 158 3.47 17.38 -5.64
CA ASN A 158 4.60 16.91 -6.45
C ASN A 158 4.31 16.99 -7.96
N TYR A 159 3.09 16.62 -8.36
CA TYR A 159 2.65 16.74 -9.74
C TYR A 159 2.55 18.20 -10.18
N LYS A 160 1.90 19.04 -9.36
CA LYS A 160 1.73 20.49 -9.66
C LYS A 160 3.07 21.21 -9.81
N TYR A 161 4.04 20.91 -8.96
CA TYR A 161 5.37 21.54 -8.94
C TYR A 161 6.41 20.77 -9.76
N GLN A 162 6.02 19.76 -10.54
CA GLN A 162 6.90 18.96 -11.39
C GLN A 162 8.12 18.39 -10.63
N GLY A 163 7.91 18.02 -9.36
CA GLY A 163 8.95 17.48 -8.48
C GLY A 163 9.80 18.52 -7.75
N CYS A 164 9.63 19.83 -8.05
CA CYS A 164 10.37 20.92 -7.41
C CYS A 164 9.47 21.70 -6.45
N ILE A 165 9.11 21.09 -5.31
CA ILE A 165 8.28 21.72 -4.29
C ILE A 165 9.07 22.87 -3.63
N PRO A 166 8.50 24.10 -3.50
CA PRO A 166 9.14 25.19 -2.76
C PRO A 166 9.42 24.80 -1.31
N SER A 167 10.56 25.25 -0.76
CA SER A 167 11.03 24.88 0.58
C SER A 167 10.00 25.17 1.69
N GLU A 168 9.31 26.32 1.61
CA GLU A 168 8.25 26.67 2.55
C GLU A 168 7.10 25.63 2.52
N VAL A 169 6.68 25.21 1.33
CA VAL A 169 5.62 24.19 1.16
C VAL A 169 6.10 22.82 1.65
N ALA A 170 7.36 22.47 1.37
CA ALA A 170 7.97 21.22 1.85
C ALA A 170 8.00 21.17 3.40
N MET A 171 8.44 22.23 4.07
CA MET A 171 8.42 22.31 5.55
C MET A 171 6.99 22.19 6.13
N ARG A 172 6.01 22.82 5.50
CA ARG A 172 4.60 22.70 5.92
C ARG A 172 4.03 21.31 5.70
N LEU A 173 4.43 20.63 4.62
CA LEU A 173 4.07 19.23 4.36
C LEU A 173 4.66 18.31 5.44
N GLU A 174 5.95 18.46 5.76
CA GLU A 174 6.60 17.69 6.82
C GLU A 174 5.88 17.87 8.17
N LYS A 175 5.64 19.12 8.57
CA LYS A 175 4.87 19.41 9.80
C LYS A 175 3.47 18.80 9.77
N SER A 176 2.78 18.83 8.64
CA SER A 176 1.45 18.21 8.51
C SER A 176 1.50 16.67 8.58
N ALA A 177 2.62 16.05 8.15
CA ALA A 177 2.83 14.61 8.31
C ALA A 177 2.95 14.21 9.79
N GLU A 178 3.65 15.01 10.60
CA GLU A 178 3.76 14.80 12.05
C GLU A 178 2.39 14.93 12.72
N ILE A 179 1.60 15.94 12.35
CA ILE A 179 0.23 16.13 12.88
C ILE A 179 -0.67 14.94 12.51
N ALA A 180 -0.60 14.45 11.26
CA ALA A 180 -1.37 13.30 10.82
C ALA A 180 -0.99 12.03 11.57
N PHE A 181 0.29 11.84 11.86
CA PHE A 181 0.77 10.69 12.63
C PHE A 181 0.39 10.80 14.11
N ALA A 182 0.47 11.98 14.70
CA ALA A 182 -0.01 12.22 16.08
C ALA A 182 -1.51 11.94 16.21
N LEU A 183 -2.31 12.33 15.21
CA LEU A 183 -3.74 12.00 15.13
C LEU A 183 -3.97 10.48 15.11
N ASP A 184 -3.23 9.74 14.27
CA ASP A 184 -3.30 8.28 14.23
C ASP A 184 -3.01 7.64 15.58
N GLN A 185 -1.98 8.12 16.28
CA GLN A 185 -1.61 7.62 17.62
C GLN A 185 -2.70 7.90 18.66
N GLU A 186 -3.26 9.11 18.67
CA GLU A 186 -4.31 9.50 19.60
C GLU A 186 -5.59 8.68 19.36
N MET A 187 -6.00 8.50 18.10
CA MET A 187 -7.17 7.69 17.76
C MET A 187 -6.99 6.22 18.15
N SER A 188 -5.78 5.66 17.98
CA SER A 188 -5.44 4.31 18.44
C SER A 188 -5.54 4.20 19.97
N SER A 189 -5.00 5.18 20.70
CA SER A 189 -5.06 5.25 22.17
C SER A 189 -6.52 5.29 22.68
N ILE A 190 -7.34 6.16 22.11
CA ILE A 190 -8.77 6.26 22.44
C ILE A 190 -9.48 4.91 22.23
N CYS A 191 -9.25 4.26 21.09
CA CYS A 191 -9.86 2.98 20.80
C CYS A 191 -9.47 1.90 21.82
N LEU A 192 -8.20 1.84 22.22
CA LEU A 192 -7.72 0.89 23.24
C LEU A 192 -8.37 1.12 24.59
N LEU A 193 -8.59 2.38 25.01
CA LEU A 193 -9.26 2.72 26.26
C LEU A 193 -10.72 2.22 26.29
N TYR A 194 -11.42 2.31 25.17
CA TYR A 194 -12.84 1.88 25.10
C TYR A 194 -13.02 0.38 24.84
N THR A 195 -12.02 -0.31 24.31
CA THR A 195 -12.08 -1.76 24.05
C THR A 195 -11.50 -2.61 25.19
N SER A 196 -10.82 -2.00 26.15
CA SER A 196 -10.40 -2.68 27.38
C SER A 196 -11.63 -2.99 28.25
N PRO A 197 -11.78 -4.24 28.78
CA PRO A 197 -12.90 -4.58 29.68
C PRO A 197 -12.93 -3.58 30.85
N SER A 198 -14.08 -2.97 31.08
CA SER A 198 -14.29 -2.09 32.23
C SER A 198 -13.83 -2.77 33.52
N PRO A 199 -13.27 -2.05 34.51
CA PRO A 199 -13.00 -2.62 35.84
C PRO A 199 -14.21 -3.30 36.48
N ARG A 200 -15.44 -2.92 36.07
CA ARG A 200 -16.70 -3.54 36.52
C ARG A 200 -16.97 -4.92 35.87
N ASP A 201 -16.41 -5.22 34.70
CA ASP A 201 -16.59 -6.52 34.02
C ASP A 201 -15.62 -7.60 34.54
N ARG A 202 -14.62 -7.20 35.35
CA ARG A 202 -13.67 -8.12 36.00
C ARG A 202 -14.14 -8.65 37.36
N GLN A 203 -15.32 -8.23 37.83
CA GLN A 203 -15.88 -8.64 39.14
C GLN A 203 -17.09 -9.60 39.01
N LYS A 204 -17.29 -10.21 37.85
CA LYS A 204 -18.31 -11.28 37.68
C LYS A 204 -17.66 -12.61 37.43
#